data_2fbea69559b8e7faac6b3a0bd4cd33bf
#
_entry.id   2fbea69559b8e7faac6b3a0bd4cd33bf
#
_cell.length_a   1.000
_cell.length_b   1.000
_cell.length_c   1.000
_cell.angle_alpha   90.00
_cell.angle_beta   90.00
_cell.angle_gamma   90.00
#
_symmetry.space_group_name_H-M   'P 1'
#
loop_
_entity.id
_entity.type
_entity.pdbx_description
1 polymer ?
#
loop_
_entity_poly.entity_id
_entity_poly.type
_entity_poly.pdbx_seq_one_letter_code
_entity_poly.pdbx_strand_id
1 'polypeptide(L)'
;MSAALEFRNVDILFAPGSTRRAEGAVRQALAELDAGQPRAAIREKTGVMVGVAHASLTVERGAICVLMGLSGSGKSTLLRAANGITPVTRGEVLVHEAERVVDVATCDRAALRRVRRRCIAMVFQQFALLPWRTVRENIGFGLELRGEPPERRRRIVDEQLELVGLAAWADRHCTELSGGMQQRVGLARALATNADILLMDEPFSALDPLIRRKLQDELCTLQMRLGKTILFVSHDLDEALRLGDRIAILEGGRIVQTGTAREILEHPADDYVAEFVRHVNPNTPIKGAPR
;
A
#
# COMPACT_ATOMS: atom_id res chain seq x y z
N MET A 1 12.63 12.94 -11.90
CA MET A 1 11.94 12.98 -10.59
C MET A 1 12.71 12.08 -9.63
N SER A 2 12.71 12.37 -8.31
CA SER A 2 13.47 11.56 -7.34
C SER A 2 12.56 10.47 -6.74
N ALA A 3 13.10 9.29 -6.50
CA ALA A 3 12.39 8.22 -5.84
C ALA A 3 12.03 8.58 -4.38
N ALA A 4 10.88 8.12 -3.91
CA ALA A 4 10.51 8.13 -2.50
C ALA A 4 10.59 6.74 -1.88
N LEU A 5 10.25 5.71 -2.69
CA LEU A 5 10.28 4.30 -2.30
C LEU A 5 10.76 3.47 -3.50
N GLU A 6 11.69 2.56 -3.26
CA GLU A 6 12.16 1.63 -4.28
C GLU A 6 12.13 0.19 -3.75
N PHE A 7 11.69 -0.70 -4.59
CA PHE A 7 11.87 -2.15 -4.45
C PHE A 7 12.89 -2.58 -5.50
N ARG A 8 13.94 -3.26 -5.08
CA ARG A 8 15.01 -3.74 -5.95
C ARG A 8 15.13 -5.24 -5.87
N ASN A 9 14.68 -5.92 -6.90
CA ASN A 9 14.73 -7.38 -7.03
C ASN A 9 14.22 -8.13 -5.78
N VAL A 10 13.05 -7.73 -5.30
CA VAL A 10 12.48 -8.21 -4.04
C VAL A 10 11.82 -9.56 -4.21
N ASP A 11 12.25 -10.53 -3.38
CA ASP A 11 11.58 -11.82 -3.20
C ASP A 11 11.03 -11.91 -1.77
N ILE A 12 9.80 -12.41 -1.65
CA ILE A 12 9.13 -12.64 -0.38
C ILE A 12 8.57 -14.05 -0.38
N LEU A 13 9.15 -14.89 0.46
CA LEU A 13 8.82 -16.29 0.59
C LEU A 13 8.30 -16.60 2.00
N PHE A 14 7.31 -17.45 2.09
CA PHE A 14 6.70 -17.89 3.34
C PHE A 14 6.96 -19.38 3.53
N ALA A 15 7.81 -19.71 4.50
CA ALA A 15 8.10 -21.10 4.87
C ALA A 15 7.23 -21.53 6.07
N PRO A 16 6.82 -22.79 6.16
CA PRO A 16 6.17 -23.32 7.35
C PRO A 16 7.19 -23.47 8.48
N GLY A 17 6.96 -22.81 9.62
CA GLY A 17 7.80 -22.87 10.81
C GLY A 17 9.05 -21.97 10.77
N SER A 18 9.81 -21.95 11.88
CA SER A 18 10.98 -21.08 12.08
C SER A 18 12.25 -21.88 12.42
N THR A 19 12.44 -23.06 11.83
CA THR A 19 13.54 -23.98 12.13
C THR A 19 14.64 -23.95 11.05
N ARG A 20 15.83 -24.52 11.33
CA ARG A 20 16.89 -24.76 10.32
C ARG A 20 16.37 -25.45 9.06
N ARG A 21 15.35 -26.30 9.19
CA ARG A 21 14.70 -26.96 8.05
C ARG A 21 13.96 -25.95 7.17
N ALA A 22 13.31 -24.94 7.77
CA ALA A 22 12.66 -23.85 7.05
C ALA A 22 13.68 -23.01 6.26
N GLU A 23 14.84 -22.69 6.83
CA GLU A 23 15.90 -21.97 6.14
C GLU A 23 16.45 -22.75 4.93
N GLY A 24 16.62 -24.08 5.07
CA GLY A 24 17.01 -24.95 3.96
C GLY A 24 15.97 -24.97 2.83
N ALA A 25 14.69 -25.08 3.20
CA ALA A 25 13.60 -25.04 2.24
C ALA A 25 13.49 -23.69 1.50
N VAL A 26 13.72 -22.56 2.20
CA VAL A 26 13.77 -21.23 1.58
C VAL A 26 14.92 -21.11 0.58
N ARG A 27 16.12 -21.58 0.94
CA ARG A 27 17.25 -21.57 -0.02
C ARG A 27 16.98 -22.40 -1.26
N GLN A 28 16.39 -23.59 -1.09
CA GLN A 28 15.98 -24.42 -2.21
C GLN A 28 14.91 -23.72 -3.06
N ALA A 29 13.89 -23.11 -2.43
CA ALA A 29 12.84 -22.39 -3.12
C ALA A 29 13.38 -21.18 -3.91
N LEU A 30 14.38 -20.46 -3.39
CA LEU A 30 15.05 -19.39 -4.13
C LEU A 30 15.80 -19.93 -5.37
N ALA A 31 16.52 -21.06 -5.24
CA ALA A 31 17.21 -21.67 -6.39
C ALA A 31 16.21 -22.14 -7.47
N GLU A 32 15.09 -22.72 -7.09
CA GLU A 32 14.03 -23.10 -8.03
C GLU A 32 13.38 -21.86 -8.69
N LEU A 33 13.22 -20.77 -7.92
CA LEU A 33 12.70 -19.49 -8.43
C LEU A 33 13.64 -18.88 -9.47
N ASP A 34 14.96 -18.91 -9.19
CA ASP A 34 16.00 -18.44 -10.13
C ASP A 34 16.10 -19.31 -11.38
N ALA A 35 15.77 -20.59 -11.26
CA ALA A 35 15.63 -21.52 -12.41
C ALA A 35 14.32 -21.33 -13.19
N GLY A 36 13.49 -20.35 -12.82
CA GLY A 36 12.24 -20.03 -13.52
C GLY A 36 11.08 -20.99 -13.24
N GLN A 37 11.17 -21.83 -12.21
CA GLN A 37 10.10 -22.77 -11.88
C GLN A 37 8.81 -22.07 -11.46
N PRO A 38 7.63 -22.59 -11.83
CA PRO A 38 6.35 -22.03 -11.42
C PRO A 38 6.15 -22.10 -9.89
N ARG A 39 5.46 -21.12 -9.31
CA ARG A 39 5.17 -21.05 -7.87
C ARG A 39 4.52 -22.33 -7.30
N ALA A 40 3.64 -22.98 -8.08
CA ALA A 40 2.99 -24.23 -7.68
C ALA A 40 4.01 -25.36 -7.52
N ALA A 41 4.93 -25.52 -8.48
CA ALA A 41 5.99 -26.53 -8.45
C ALA A 41 6.97 -26.29 -7.29
N ILE A 42 7.34 -25.03 -7.05
CA ILE A 42 8.21 -24.64 -5.91
C ILE A 42 7.52 -25.02 -4.59
N ARG A 43 6.22 -24.72 -4.44
CA ARG A 43 5.45 -25.05 -3.25
C ARG A 43 5.34 -26.57 -3.04
N GLU A 44 5.05 -27.31 -4.08
CA GLU A 44 4.97 -28.77 -4.03
C GLU A 44 6.29 -29.41 -3.58
N LYS A 45 7.40 -28.96 -4.15
CA LYS A 45 8.75 -29.50 -3.89
C LYS A 45 9.32 -29.09 -2.53
N THR A 46 9.08 -27.86 -2.09
CA THR A 46 9.76 -27.28 -0.91
C THR A 46 8.83 -27.00 0.27
N GLY A 47 7.51 -26.99 0.06
CA GLY A 47 6.52 -26.52 1.03
C GLY A 47 6.48 -25.00 1.21
N VAL A 48 7.34 -24.26 0.49
CA VAL A 48 7.47 -22.80 0.61
C VAL A 48 6.51 -22.11 -0.37
N MET A 49 5.78 -21.12 0.12
CA MET A 49 4.92 -20.29 -0.70
C MET A 49 5.67 -19.03 -1.17
N VAL A 50 5.74 -18.82 -2.48
CA VAL A 50 6.29 -17.59 -3.07
C VAL A 50 5.20 -16.53 -3.10
N GLY A 51 5.34 -15.48 -2.30
CA GLY A 51 4.41 -14.34 -2.25
C GLY A 51 4.74 -13.30 -3.31
N VAL A 52 6.02 -12.94 -3.42
CA VAL A 52 6.55 -11.98 -4.41
C VAL A 52 7.83 -12.55 -4.99
N ALA A 53 8.09 -12.32 -6.28
CA ALA A 53 9.22 -12.85 -7.02
C ALA A 53 9.85 -11.77 -7.92
N HIS A 54 11.14 -11.48 -7.70
CA HIS A 54 11.97 -10.55 -8.48
C HIS A 54 11.31 -9.18 -8.73
N ALA A 55 10.52 -8.69 -7.77
CA ALA A 55 9.78 -7.45 -7.94
C ALA A 55 10.72 -6.23 -7.85
N SER A 56 10.72 -5.42 -8.91
CA SER A 56 11.39 -4.13 -8.95
C SER A 56 10.39 -3.05 -9.31
N LEU A 57 10.30 -2.01 -8.44
CA LEU A 57 9.36 -0.91 -8.60
C LEU A 57 9.93 0.36 -7.99
N THR A 58 9.85 1.46 -8.71
CA THR A 58 10.15 2.80 -8.19
C THR A 58 8.87 3.60 -8.05
N VAL A 59 8.65 4.14 -6.85
CA VAL A 59 7.57 5.08 -6.56
C VAL A 59 8.17 6.47 -6.44
N GLU A 60 7.84 7.31 -7.40
CA GLU A 60 8.35 8.67 -7.46
C GLU A 60 7.76 9.56 -6.37
N ARG A 61 8.56 10.51 -5.89
CA ARG A 61 8.12 11.47 -4.87
C ARG A 61 6.97 12.32 -5.40
N GLY A 62 5.91 12.41 -4.60
CA GLY A 62 4.72 13.17 -4.95
C GLY A 62 3.82 12.49 -5.99
N ALA A 63 4.06 11.22 -6.34
CA ALA A 63 3.22 10.46 -7.26
C ALA A 63 2.33 9.44 -6.54
N ILE A 64 1.24 9.07 -7.19
CA ILE A 64 0.40 7.91 -6.82
C ILE A 64 0.79 6.75 -7.73
N CYS A 65 1.34 5.68 -7.15
CA CYS A 65 1.59 4.43 -7.83
C CYS A 65 0.55 3.39 -7.38
N VAL A 66 -0.16 2.78 -8.33
CA VAL A 66 -1.20 1.79 -8.04
C VAL A 66 -0.69 0.38 -8.34
N LEU A 67 -0.76 -0.52 -7.34
CA LEU A 67 -0.50 -1.94 -7.51
C LEU A 67 -1.81 -2.65 -7.87
N MET A 68 -1.85 -3.29 -9.03
CA MET A 68 -3.00 -4.02 -9.55
C MET A 68 -2.70 -5.49 -9.77
N GLY A 69 -3.74 -6.29 -9.96
CA GLY A 69 -3.67 -7.72 -10.25
C GLY A 69 -4.75 -8.51 -9.53
N LEU A 70 -4.91 -9.78 -9.89
CA LEU A 70 -5.90 -10.67 -9.26
C LEU A 70 -5.60 -10.93 -7.77
N SER A 71 -6.60 -11.48 -7.06
CA SER A 71 -6.40 -11.92 -5.68
C SER A 71 -5.25 -12.93 -5.60
N GLY A 72 -4.39 -12.79 -4.58
CA GLY A 72 -3.21 -13.67 -4.42
C GLY A 72 -2.02 -13.35 -5.34
N SER A 73 -2.05 -12.26 -6.14
CA SER A 73 -0.91 -11.87 -6.99
C SER A 73 0.27 -11.25 -6.24
N GLY A 74 0.15 -10.98 -4.93
CA GLY A 74 1.26 -10.48 -4.11
C GLY A 74 1.21 -8.97 -3.77
N LYS A 75 0.20 -8.22 -4.23
CA LYS A 75 0.08 -6.76 -4.04
C LYS A 75 0.23 -6.30 -2.59
N SER A 76 -0.65 -6.78 -1.72
CA SER A 76 -0.62 -6.44 -0.28
C SER A 76 0.66 -6.92 0.41
N THR A 77 1.23 -8.04 -0.07
CA THR A 77 2.52 -8.56 0.41
C THR A 77 3.65 -7.60 0.10
N LEU A 78 3.74 -7.13 -1.16
CA LEU A 78 4.73 -6.16 -1.60
C LEU A 78 4.54 -4.82 -0.90
N LEU A 79 3.30 -4.31 -0.81
CA LEU A 79 2.99 -3.07 -0.11
C LEU A 79 3.41 -3.12 1.37
N ARG A 80 3.14 -4.23 2.07
CA ARG A 80 3.52 -4.40 3.49
C ARG A 80 5.01 -4.58 3.72
N ALA A 81 5.78 -4.93 2.69
CA ALA A 81 7.24 -4.94 2.76
C ALA A 81 7.82 -3.52 2.87
N ALA A 82 7.15 -2.51 2.28
CA ALA A 82 7.59 -1.11 2.33
C ALA A 82 7.73 -0.53 3.74
N ASN A 83 6.98 -1.05 4.71
CA ASN A 83 7.09 -0.65 6.12
C ASN A 83 7.62 -1.78 7.03
N GLY A 84 8.16 -2.86 6.44
CA GLY A 84 8.75 -3.98 7.15
C GLY A 84 7.75 -4.84 7.95
N ILE A 85 6.44 -4.75 7.69
CA ILE A 85 5.44 -5.66 8.30
C ILE A 85 5.65 -7.06 7.73
N THR A 86 5.85 -7.16 6.41
CA THR A 86 6.24 -8.41 5.75
C THR A 86 7.74 -8.40 5.58
N PRO A 87 8.48 -9.37 6.18
CA PRO A 87 9.92 -9.47 6.00
C PRO A 87 10.26 -9.83 4.54
N VAL A 88 11.29 -9.18 4.02
CA VAL A 88 11.86 -9.48 2.71
C VAL A 88 12.81 -10.66 2.83
N THR A 89 12.71 -11.62 1.91
CA THR A 89 13.59 -12.79 1.88
C THR A 89 14.89 -12.47 1.15
N ARG A 90 14.82 -11.71 0.03
CA ARG A 90 15.96 -11.28 -0.76
C ARG A 90 15.61 -9.96 -1.48
N GLY A 91 16.60 -9.13 -1.76
CA GLY A 91 16.45 -7.82 -2.40
C GLY A 91 16.42 -6.69 -1.38
N GLU A 92 16.16 -5.47 -1.85
CA GLU A 92 16.20 -4.24 -1.07
C GLU A 92 14.86 -3.50 -1.14
N VAL A 93 14.48 -2.86 -0.03
CA VAL A 93 13.34 -1.95 0.04
C VAL A 93 13.80 -0.62 0.61
N LEU A 94 14.03 0.34 -0.29
CA LEU A 94 14.67 1.61 0.03
C LEU A 94 13.63 2.70 0.24
N VAL A 95 13.65 3.30 1.43
CA VAL A 95 12.84 4.49 1.76
C VAL A 95 13.78 5.69 1.74
N HIS A 96 13.49 6.64 0.84
CA HIS A 96 14.26 7.86 0.66
C HIS A 96 13.74 8.97 1.58
N GLU A 97 14.39 9.17 2.73
CA GLU A 97 14.22 10.33 3.59
C GLU A 97 14.94 11.55 2.94
N ALA A 98 14.74 12.75 3.46
CA ALA A 98 15.32 13.96 2.85
C ALA A 98 16.86 13.90 2.68
N GLU A 99 17.58 13.35 3.68
CA GLU A 99 19.05 13.35 3.74
C GLU A 99 19.68 11.96 3.72
N ARG A 100 18.87 10.90 3.66
CA ARG A 100 19.36 9.52 3.74
C ARG A 100 18.40 8.53 3.09
N VAL A 101 18.96 7.36 2.76
CA VAL A 101 18.20 6.20 2.29
C VAL A 101 18.24 5.12 3.36
N VAL A 102 17.11 4.54 3.67
CA VAL A 102 16.98 3.44 4.64
C VAL A 102 16.50 2.19 3.92
N ASP A 103 17.29 1.13 3.94
CA ASP A 103 16.83 -0.18 3.49
C ASP A 103 16.01 -0.84 4.61
N VAL A 104 14.70 -0.90 4.41
CA VAL A 104 13.73 -1.48 5.37
C VAL A 104 13.95 -2.98 5.57
N ALA A 105 14.53 -3.68 4.58
CA ALA A 105 14.77 -5.12 4.65
C ALA A 105 15.87 -5.48 5.67
N THR A 106 16.87 -4.60 5.83
CA THR A 106 18.08 -4.90 6.61
C THR A 106 18.35 -3.94 7.78
N CYS A 107 17.62 -2.82 7.87
CA CYS A 107 17.83 -1.81 8.89
C CYS A 107 17.57 -2.32 10.32
N ASP A 108 18.18 -1.67 11.29
CA ASP A 108 17.96 -1.95 12.68
C ASP A 108 16.55 -1.55 13.17
N ARG A 109 16.18 -2.05 14.36
CA ARG A 109 14.85 -1.76 14.94
C ARG A 109 14.61 -0.27 15.21
N ALA A 110 15.63 0.52 15.46
CA ALA A 110 15.51 1.96 15.74
C ALA A 110 15.21 2.72 14.45
N ALA A 111 15.92 2.41 13.35
CA ALA A 111 15.68 2.97 12.03
C ALA A 111 14.28 2.59 11.51
N LEU A 112 13.88 1.31 11.61
CA LEU A 112 12.55 0.85 11.21
C LEU A 112 11.45 1.58 12.00
N ARG A 113 11.62 1.75 13.31
CA ARG A 113 10.66 2.48 14.15
C ARG A 113 10.56 3.95 13.75
N ARG A 114 11.68 4.58 13.37
CA ARG A 114 11.70 5.95 12.88
C ARG A 114 10.94 6.07 11.54
N VAL A 115 11.23 5.19 10.58
CA VAL A 115 10.51 5.12 9.29
C VAL A 115 9.00 5.02 9.51
N ARG A 116 8.56 4.06 10.33
CA ARG A 116 7.14 3.84 10.66
C ARG A 116 6.49 5.00 11.40
N ARG A 117 7.25 5.76 12.19
CA ARG A 117 6.70 6.88 12.96
C ARG A 117 6.64 8.17 12.14
N ARG A 118 7.57 8.40 11.21
CA ARG A 118 7.75 9.71 10.58
C ARG A 118 7.56 9.72 9.07
N CYS A 119 8.00 8.65 8.39
CA CYS A 119 8.08 8.66 6.93
C CYS A 119 6.87 7.98 6.28
N ILE A 120 6.35 6.91 6.89
CA ILE A 120 5.31 6.06 6.31
C ILE A 120 4.10 6.00 7.22
N ALA A 121 2.91 6.22 6.65
CA ALA A 121 1.63 5.84 7.27
C ALA A 121 0.95 4.76 6.43
N MET A 122 0.12 3.92 7.08
CA MET A 122 -0.56 2.83 6.38
C MET A 122 -2.05 2.79 6.71
N VAL A 123 -2.86 2.64 5.66
CA VAL A 123 -4.27 2.27 5.71
C VAL A 123 -4.37 0.79 5.43
N PHE A 124 -4.96 0.03 6.34
CA PHE A 124 -5.09 -1.42 6.25
C PHE A 124 -6.46 -1.81 5.67
N GLN A 125 -6.51 -2.87 4.91
CA GLN A 125 -7.74 -3.44 4.35
C GLN A 125 -8.77 -3.78 5.45
N GLN A 126 -8.34 -4.34 6.58
CA GLN A 126 -9.18 -4.68 7.75
C GLN A 126 -9.19 -3.57 8.81
N PHE A 127 -8.99 -2.30 8.41
CA PHE A 127 -9.01 -1.07 9.22
C PHE A 127 -7.99 -1.01 10.36
N ALA A 128 -7.66 -2.13 11.02
CA ALA A 128 -6.74 -2.23 12.15
C ALA A 128 -6.99 -1.16 13.24
N LEU A 129 -8.28 -0.89 13.55
CA LEU A 129 -8.68 0.02 14.59
C LEU A 129 -8.53 -0.63 15.96
N LEU A 130 -8.29 0.19 16.98
CA LEU A 130 -8.24 -0.22 18.36
C LEU A 130 -9.67 -0.21 18.93
N PRO A 131 -10.29 -1.37 19.16
CA PRO A 131 -11.72 -1.45 19.46
C PRO A 131 -12.09 -0.85 20.84
N TRP A 132 -11.13 -0.77 21.75
CA TRP A 132 -11.27 -0.17 23.09
C TRP A 132 -11.05 1.34 23.11
N ARG A 133 -10.79 1.97 21.97
CA ARG A 133 -10.61 3.41 21.82
C ARG A 133 -11.78 4.03 21.06
N THR A 134 -12.04 5.29 21.34
CA THR A 134 -12.98 6.12 20.60
C THR A 134 -12.45 6.41 19.19
N VAL A 135 -13.30 6.95 18.31
CA VAL A 135 -12.91 7.42 16.98
C VAL A 135 -11.79 8.46 17.07
N ARG A 136 -11.96 9.47 17.93
CA ARG A 136 -10.98 10.52 18.21
C ARG A 136 -9.62 9.94 18.64
N GLU A 137 -9.63 9.02 19.57
CA GLU A 137 -8.41 8.38 20.06
C GLU A 137 -7.74 7.49 19.04
N ASN A 138 -8.51 6.81 18.18
CA ASN A 138 -7.96 6.06 17.06
C ASN A 138 -7.25 6.96 16.05
N ILE A 139 -7.87 8.07 15.64
CA ILE A 139 -7.28 9.04 14.72
C ILE A 139 -6.02 9.66 15.34
N GLY A 140 -6.07 10.01 16.62
CA GLY A 140 -4.94 10.62 17.34
C GLY A 140 -3.81 9.68 17.72
N PHE A 141 -3.97 8.35 17.55
CA PHE A 141 -3.01 7.36 18.05
C PHE A 141 -1.59 7.51 17.50
N GLY A 142 -1.44 7.76 16.20
CA GLY A 142 -0.12 7.98 15.60
C GLY A 142 0.59 9.23 16.14
N LEU A 143 -0.17 10.29 16.41
CA LEU A 143 0.33 11.53 17.00
C LEU A 143 0.73 11.34 18.47
N GLU A 144 -0.05 10.55 19.21
CA GLU A 144 0.26 10.15 20.60
C GLU A 144 1.60 9.42 20.66
N LEU A 145 1.83 8.43 19.78
CA LEU A 145 3.09 7.69 19.72
C LEU A 145 4.29 8.56 19.32
N ARG A 146 4.05 9.70 18.66
CA ARG A 146 5.09 10.70 18.36
C ARG A 146 5.37 11.66 19.51
N GLY A 147 4.53 11.67 20.56
CA GLY A 147 4.62 12.60 21.66
C GLY A 147 4.11 14.00 21.32
N GLU A 148 3.20 14.14 20.35
CA GLU A 148 2.60 15.43 20.02
C GLU A 148 1.81 16.01 21.21
N PRO A 149 1.94 17.31 21.49
CA PRO A 149 1.20 17.95 22.59
C PRO A 149 -0.32 17.75 22.45
N PRO A 150 -1.05 17.57 23.57
CA PRO A 150 -2.49 17.27 23.54
C PRO A 150 -3.32 18.27 22.74
N GLU A 151 -3.05 19.58 22.87
CA GLU A 151 -3.78 20.64 22.15
C GLU A 151 -3.58 20.53 20.63
N ARG A 152 -2.32 20.37 20.19
CA ARG A 152 -2.00 20.19 18.76
C ARG A 152 -2.63 18.93 18.22
N ARG A 153 -2.57 17.81 18.99
CA ARG A 153 -3.18 16.54 18.62
C ARG A 153 -4.69 16.69 18.45
N ARG A 154 -5.38 17.38 19.40
CA ARG A 154 -6.82 17.62 19.32
C ARG A 154 -7.20 18.38 18.05
N ARG A 155 -6.49 19.48 17.74
CA ARG A 155 -6.76 20.27 16.53
C ARG A 155 -6.61 19.43 15.26
N ILE A 156 -5.51 18.67 15.12
CA ILE A 156 -5.30 17.83 13.94
C ILE A 156 -6.40 16.77 13.84
N VAL A 157 -6.78 16.15 14.94
CA VAL A 157 -7.84 15.13 14.95
C VAL A 157 -9.19 15.72 14.57
N ASP A 158 -9.54 16.92 15.05
CA ASP A 158 -10.79 17.60 14.68
C ASP A 158 -10.82 17.91 13.17
N GLU A 159 -9.72 18.41 12.60
CA GLU A 159 -9.58 18.62 11.15
C GLU A 159 -9.78 17.32 10.35
N GLN A 160 -9.25 16.19 10.82
CA GLN A 160 -9.43 14.90 10.16
C GLN A 160 -10.85 14.34 10.30
N LEU A 161 -11.50 14.56 11.44
CA LEU A 161 -12.89 14.17 11.67
C LEU A 161 -13.85 14.88 10.72
N GLU A 162 -13.64 16.17 10.50
CA GLU A 162 -14.39 16.96 9.52
C GLU A 162 -14.14 16.45 8.08
N LEU A 163 -12.87 16.22 7.72
CA LEU A 163 -12.49 15.72 6.40
C LEU A 163 -13.23 14.44 6.01
N VAL A 164 -13.34 13.49 6.96
CA VAL A 164 -14.00 12.20 6.70
C VAL A 164 -15.48 12.18 7.06
N GLY A 165 -16.07 13.31 7.51
CA GLY A 165 -17.47 13.44 7.85
C GLY A 165 -17.89 12.60 9.08
N LEU A 166 -17.03 12.54 10.09
CA LEU A 166 -17.25 11.75 11.32
C LEU A 166 -17.21 12.59 12.62
N ALA A 167 -17.33 13.92 12.52
CA ALA A 167 -17.27 14.81 13.69
C ALA A 167 -18.30 14.44 14.77
N ALA A 168 -19.54 14.11 14.39
CA ALA A 168 -20.60 13.69 15.32
C ALA A 168 -20.34 12.33 16.02
N TRP A 169 -19.36 11.56 15.52
CA TRP A 169 -19.02 10.24 16.03
C TRP A 169 -17.71 10.21 16.81
N ALA A 170 -17.09 11.37 17.03
CA ALA A 170 -15.75 11.51 17.60
C ALA A 170 -15.55 10.72 18.90
N ASP A 171 -16.52 10.77 19.80
CA ASP A 171 -16.44 10.18 21.12
C ASP A 171 -17.11 8.79 21.24
N ARG A 172 -17.56 8.21 20.11
CA ARG A 172 -18.06 6.84 20.03
C ARG A 172 -16.92 5.85 19.89
N HIS A 173 -17.13 4.61 20.35
CA HIS A 173 -16.19 3.51 20.10
C HIS A 173 -16.26 3.04 18.65
N CYS A 174 -15.12 2.61 18.12
CA CYS A 174 -15.07 2.14 16.73
C CYS A 174 -15.95 0.90 16.47
N THR A 175 -16.26 0.11 17.48
CA THR A 175 -17.16 -1.04 17.41
C THR A 175 -18.62 -0.67 17.16
N GLU A 176 -19.01 0.58 17.41
CA GLU A 176 -20.36 1.10 17.19
C GLU A 176 -20.57 1.58 15.74
N LEU A 177 -19.50 1.58 14.91
CA LEU A 177 -19.50 2.12 13.56
C LEU A 177 -19.73 1.04 12.49
N SER A 178 -20.37 1.42 11.40
CA SER A 178 -20.41 0.59 10.18
C SER A 178 -19.02 0.37 9.59
N GLY A 179 -18.83 -0.69 8.78
CA GLY A 179 -17.55 -0.97 8.13
C GLY A 179 -17.01 0.21 7.30
N GLY A 180 -17.87 0.89 6.55
CA GLY A 180 -17.49 2.09 5.80
C GLY A 180 -17.08 3.27 6.69
N MET A 181 -17.70 3.43 7.87
CA MET A 181 -17.27 4.44 8.85
C MET A 181 -15.92 4.06 9.47
N GLN A 182 -15.71 2.78 9.81
CA GLN A 182 -14.43 2.29 10.31
C GLN A 182 -13.30 2.50 9.29
N GLN A 183 -13.57 2.30 8.00
CA GLN A 183 -12.61 2.55 6.93
C GLN A 183 -12.22 4.03 6.87
N ARG A 184 -13.18 4.94 7.00
CA ARG A 184 -12.93 6.39 7.09
C ARG A 184 -12.11 6.78 8.32
N VAL A 185 -12.32 6.14 9.47
CA VAL A 185 -11.46 6.33 10.65
C VAL A 185 -10.02 5.89 10.38
N GLY A 186 -9.82 4.74 9.72
CA GLY A 186 -8.51 4.24 9.34
C GLY A 186 -7.77 5.20 8.39
N LEU A 187 -8.48 5.77 7.42
CA LEU A 187 -7.96 6.78 6.50
C LEU A 187 -7.57 8.07 7.27
N ALA A 188 -8.47 8.61 8.08
CA ALA A 188 -8.21 9.79 8.90
C ALA A 188 -7.01 9.61 9.83
N ARG A 189 -6.85 8.44 10.45
CA ARG A 189 -5.70 8.10 11.29
C ARG A 189 -4.38 8.14 10.52
N ALA A 190 -4.35 7.63 9.29
CA ALA A 190 -3.16 7.67 8.45
C ALA A 190 -2.82 9.11 8.04
N LEU A 191 -3.81 9.88 7.61
CA LEU A 191 -3.65 11.27 7.18
C LEU A 191 -3.24 12.19 8.34
N ALA A 192 -3.76 11.97 9.55
CA ALA A 192 -3.41 12.76 10.74
C ALA A 192 -1.91 12.79 11.01
N THR A 193 -1.19 11.72 10.67
CA THR A 193 0.25 11.64 10.89
C THR A 193 1.07 12.55 9.97
N ASN A 194 0.49 13.06 8.89
CA ASN A 194 1.15 13.87 7.87
C ASN A 194 2.44 13.24 7.32
N ALA A 195 2.52 11.89 7.25
CA ALA A 195 3.66 11.17 6.70
C ALA A 195 3.87 11.51 5.21
N ASP A 196 5.11 11.43 4.72
CA ASP A 196 5.44 11.72 3.32
C ASP A 196 5.00 10.62 2.37
N ILE A 197 4.98 9.37 2.86
CA ILE A 197 4.58 8.19 2.11
C ILE A 197 3.33 7.58 2.75
N LEU A 198 2.30 7.38 1.96
CA LEU A 198 1.07 6.70 2.36
C LEU A 198 0.99 5.34 1.66
N LEU A 199 0.92 4.28 2.44
CA LEU A 199 0.65 2.93 1.96
C LEU A 199 -0.84 2.63 2.15
N MET A 200 -1.54 2.26 1.09
CA MET A 200 -2.99 2.06 1.13
C MET A 200 -3.35 0.68 0.58
N ASP A 201 -3.82 -0.21 1.45
CA ASP A 201 -4.23 -1.57 1.10
C ASP A 201 -5.74 -1.63 0.94
N GLU A 202 -6.26 -1.49 -0.28
CA GLU A 202 -7.68 -1.44 -0.65
C GLU A 202 -8.52 -0.47 0.20
N PRO A 203 -8.13 0.82 0.31
CA PRO A 203 -8.69 1.74 1.31
C PRO A 203 -10.15 2.14 1.06
N PHE A 204 -10.73 1.77 -0.08
CA PHE A 204 -12.10 2.16 -0.46
C PHE A 204 -13.02 0.97 -0.72
N SER A 205 -12.55 -0.28 -0.49
CA SER A 205 -13.28 -1.51 -0.84
C SER A 205 -14.64 -1.67 -0.13
N ALA A 206 -14.76 -1.20 1.13
CA ALA A 206 -15.97 -1.31 1.93
C ALA A 206 -16.87 -0.07 1.89
N LEU A 207 -16.60 0.87 0.96
CA LEU A 207 -17.39 2.10 0.83
C LEU A 207 -18.46 2.01 -0.26
N ASP A 208 -19.58 2.67 -0.01
CA ASP A 208 -20.56 2.89 -1.05
C ASP A 208 -19.99 3.79 -2.20
N PRO A 209 -20.52 3.68 -3.42
CA PRO A 209 -19.93 4.34 -4.58
C PRO A 209 -19.86 5.88 -4.47
N LEU A 210 -20.80 6.52 -3.78
CA LEU A 210 -20.84 7.98 -3.66
C LEU A 210 -19.75 8.47 -2.72
N ILE A 211 -19.65 7.85 -1.54
CA ILE A 211 -18.62 8.18 -0.53
C ILE A 211 -17.23 7.82 -1.06
N ARG A 212 -17.09 6.66 -1.73
CA ARG A 212 -15.84 6.25 -2.39
C ARG A 212 -15.33 7.34 -3.33
N ARG A 213 -16.19 7.80 -4.25
CA ARG A 213 -15.84 8.84 -5.24
C ARG A 213 -15.40 10.13 -4.56
N LYS A 214 -16.15 10.58 -3.53
CA LYS A 214 -15.80 11.78 -2.76
C LYS A 214 -14.43 11.66 -2.11
N LEU A 215 -14.14 10.55 -1.42
CA LEU A 215 -12.85 10.35 -0.74
C LEU A 215 -11.68 10.18 -1.72
N GLN A 216 -11.91 9.62 -2.90
CA GLN A 216 -10.93 9.57 -3.97
C GLN A 216 -10.56 10.97 -4.46
N ASP A 217 -11.55 11.85 -4.68
CA ASP A 217 -11.32 13.24 -5.09
C ASP A 217 -10.58 14.04 -4.02
N GLU A 218 -10.95 13.83 -2.75
CA GLU A 218 -10.26 14.45 -1.61
C GLU A 218 -8.81 13.95 -1.50
N LEU A 219 -8.56 12.65 -1.71
CA LEU A 219 -7.21 12.08 -1.72
C LEU A 219 -6.34 12.69 -2.82
N CYS A 220 -6.87 12.80 -4.05
CA CYS A 220 -6.15 13.45 -5.15
C CYS A 220 -5.85 14.93 -4.85
N THR A 221 -6.83 15.66 -4.32
CA THR A 221 -6.66 17.07 -3.95
C THR A 221 -5.59 17.24 -2.87
N LEU A 222 -5.62 16.39 -1.85
CA LEU A 222 -4.66 16.38 -0.75
C LEU A 222 -3.26 16.01 -1.25
N GLN A 223 -3.16 14.99 -2.12
CA GLN A 223 -1.90 14.56 -2.73
C GLN A 223 -1.27 15.70 -3.54
N MET A 224 -2.03 16.36 -4.43
CA MET A 224 -1.54 17.49 -5.24
C MET A 224 -1.10 18.67 -4.35
N ARG A 225 -1.89 18.99 -3.31
CA ARG A 225 -1.60 20.14 -2.44
C ARG A 225 -0.40 19.93 -1.52
N LEU A 226 -0.20 18.71 -1.03
CA LEU A 226 0.84 18.38 -0.04
C LEU A 226 2.03 17.63 -0.62
N GLY A 227 2.02 17.29 -1.92
CA GLY A 227 3.07 16.52 -2.56
C GLY A 227 3.30 15.13 -1.96
N LYS A 228 2.24 14.47 -1.44
CA LYS A 228 2.36 13.15 -0.80
C LYS A 228 2.63 12.06 -1.83
N THR A 229 3.51 11.13 -1.49
CA THR A 229 3.76 9.92 -2.26
C THR A 229 2.81 8.84 -1.80
N ILE A 230 2.14 8.16 -2.72
CA ILE A 230 1.15 7.13 -2.37
C ILE A 230 1.46 5.83 -3.12
N LEU A 231 1.60 4.73 -2.38
CA LEU A 231 1.56 3.38 -2.93
C LEU A 231 0.21 2.76 -2.56
N PHE A 232 -0.58 2.45 -3.57
CA PHE A 232 -2.00 2.13 -3.44
C PHE A 232 -2.28 0.74 -4.02
N VAL A 233 -2.96 -0.12 -3.30
CA VAL A 233 -3.45 -1.41 -3.81
C VAL A 233 -4.91 -1.28 -4.19
N SER A 234 -5.25 -1.66 -5.41
CA SER A 234 -6.63 -1.80 -5.88
C SER A 234 -6.81 -3.08 -6.70
N HIS A 235 -8.01 -3.60 -6.72
CA HIS A 235 -8.47 -4.61 -7.68
C HIS A 235 -9.43 -4.01 -8.73
N ASP A 236 -9.74 -2.71 -8.62
CA ASP A 236 -10.62 -1.96 -9.51
C ASP A 236 -9.76 -1.14 -10.49
N LEU A 237 -9.83 -1.50 -11.78
CA LEU A 237 -9.03 -0.84 -12.81
C LEU A 237 -9.48 0.60 -13.05
N ASP A 238 -10.79 0.88 -13.00
CA ASP A 238 -11.31 2.24 -13.15
C ASP A 238 -10.76 3.16 -12.04
N GLU A 239 -10.63 2.63 -10.82
CA GLU A 239 -9.98 3.33 -9.71
C GLU A 239 -8.49 3.62 -10.02
N ALA A 240 -7.76 2.63 -10.53
CA ALA A 240 -6.34 2.79 -10.86
C ALA A 240 -6.10 3.80 -11.98
N LEU A 241 -6.92 3.77 -13.03
CA LEU A 241 -6.85 4.71 -14.15
C LEU A 241 -7.15 6.15 -13.71
N ARG A 242 -8.07 6.31 -12.76
CA ARG A 242 -8.46 7.62 -12.23
C ARG A 242 -7.43 8.21 -11.28
N LEU A 243 -6.84 7.40 -10.40
CA LEU A 243 -5.98 7.87 -9.31
C LEU A 243 -4.49 7.82 -9.64
N GLY A 244 -4.05 6.80 -10.42
CA GLY A 244 -2.64 6.48 -10.59
C GLY A 244 -1.91 7.40 -11.57
N ASP A 245 -0.76 7.92 -11.17
CA ASP A 245 0.24 8.48 -12.08
C ASP A 245 1.00 7.35 -12.78
N ARG A 246 1.22 6.26 -12.02
CA ARG A 246 1.80 5.00 -12.53
C ARG A 246 0.97 3.82 -12.01
N ILE A 247 0.83 2.80 -12.84
CA ILE A 247 0.14 1.55 -12.50
C ILE A 247 1.14 0.42 -12.69
N ALA A 248 1.28 -0.45 -11.68
CA ALA A 248 2.07 -1.66 -11.75
C ALA A 248 1.14 -2.87 -11.63
N ILE A 249 1.10 -3.71 -12.65
CA ILE A 249 0.25 -4.90 -12.72
C ILE A 249 1.07 -6.11 -12.27
N LEU A 250 0.53 -6.85 -11.30
CA LEU A 250 1.15 -8.03 -10.71
C LEU A 250 0.38 -9.29 -11.12
N GLU A 251 1.13 -10.28 -11.58
CA GLU A 251 0.67 -11.64 -11.79
C GLU A 251 1.64 -12.63 -11.16
N GLY A 252 1.11 -13.65 -10.48
CA GLY A 252 1.93 -14.71 -9.93
C GLY A 252 3.10 -14.25 -9.04
N GLY A 253 2.99 -13.10 -8.35
CA GLY A 253 4.04 -12.51 -7.50
C GLY A 253 5.04 -11.66 -8.26
N ARG A 254 4.94 -11.54 -9.59
CA ARG A 254 5.84 -10.73 -10.43
C ARG A 254 5.13 -9.46 -10.90
N ILE A 255 5.88 -8.40 -11.11
CA ILE A 255 5.38 -7.22 -11.82
C ILE A 255 5.53 -7.52 -13.31
N VAL A 256 4.41 -7.62 -14.02
CA VAL A 256 4.37 -7.94 -15.46
C VAL A 256 4.42 -6.68 -16.33
N GLN A 257 3.83 -5.59 -15.83
CA GLN A 257 3.92 -4.31 -16.52
C GLN A 257 3.86 -3.15 -15.52
N THR A 258 4.60 -2.08 -15.82
CA THR A 258 4.49 -0.79 -15.13
C THR A 258 4.41 0.33 -16.16
N GLY A 259 3.41 1.19 -16.05
CA GLY A 259 3.20 2.28 -17.01
C GLY A 259 2.23 3.34 -16.50
N THR A 260 2.01 4.37 -17.29
CA THR A 260 0.89 5.28 -17.16
C THR A 260 -0.41 4.56 -17.54
N ALA A 261 -1.55 5.12 -17.16
CA ALA A 261 -2.86 4.60 -17.56
C ALA A 261 -2.94 4.40 -19.10
N ARG A 262 -2.43 5.37 -19.86
CA ARG A 262 -2.42 5.32 -21.32
C ARG A 262 -1.55 4.19 -21.87
N GLU A 263 -0.32 4.04 -21.37
CA GLU A 263 0.59 2.96 -21.78
C GLU A 263 -0.01 1.57 -21.51
N ILE A 264 -0.69 1.39 -20.37
CA ILE A 264 -1.34 0.12 -20.02
C ILE A 264 -2.51 -0.20 -20.98
N LEU A 265 -3.31 0.82 -21.33
CA LEU A 265 -4.48 0.63 -22.22
C LEU A 265 -4.10 0.43 -23.69
N GLU A 266 -3.13 1.21 -24.20
CA GLU A 266 -2.76 1.21 -25.60
C GLU A 266 -1.73 0.11 -25.93
N HIS A 267 -0.89 -0.29 -24.97
CA HIS A 267 0.23 -1.21 -25.16
C HIS A 267 0.31 -2.25 -24.03
N PRO A 268 -0.67 -3.15 -23.89
CA PRO A 268 -0.59 -4.23 -22.91
C PRO A 268 0.59 -5.14 -23.21
N ALA A 269 1.38 -5.48 -22.17
CA ALA A 269 2.63 -6.23 -22.31
C ALA A 269 2.41 -7.71 -22.69
N ASP A 270 1.28 -8.28 -22.30
CA ASP A 270 0.91 -9.66 -22.55
C ASP A 270 -0.62 -9.87 -22.55
N ASP A 271 -1.06 -11.11 -22.80
CA ASP A 271 -2.48 -11.47 -22.85
C ASP A 271 -3.17 -11.27 -21.49
N TYR A 272 -2.45 -11.44 -20.38
CA TYR A 272 -2.99 -11.21 -19.03
C TYR A 272 -3.34 -9.74 -18.81
N VAL A 273 -2.45 -8.83 -19.18
CA VAL A 273 -2.72 -7.39 -19.11
C VAL A 273 -3.81 -7.00 -20.10
N ALA A 274 -3.79 -7.55 -21.33
CA ALA A 274 -4.82 -7.30 -22.34
C ALA A 274 -6.22 -7.70 -21.86
N GLU A 275 -6.33 -8.83 -21.12
CA GLU A 275 -7.59 -9.26 -20.52
C GLU A 275 -8.06 -8.30 -19.42
N PHE A 276 -7.14 -7.79 -18.61
CA PHE A 276 -7.45 -6.78 -17.59
C PHE A 276 -8.07 -5.52 -18.19
N VAL A 277 -7.52 -5.02 -19.30
CA VAL A 277 -7.98 -3.76 -19.91
C VAL A 277 -9.25 -3.89 -20.72
N ARG A 278 -9.66 -5.09 -21.14
CA ARG A 278 -10.91 -5.34 -21.89
C ARG A 278 -12.16 -4.90 -21.14
N HIS A 279 -12.13 -4.93 -19.82
CA HIS A 279 -13.28 -4.65 -18.96
C HIS A 279 -13.33 -3.21 -18.46
N VAL A 280 -12.49 -2.31 -18.99
CA VAL A 280 -12.49 -0.89 -18.63
C VAL A 280 -13.78 -0.22 -19.09
N ASN A 281 -14.38 0.56 -18.20
CA ASN A 281 -15.49 1.42 -18.58
C ASN A 281 -14.98 2.53 -19.53
N PRO A 282 -15.52 2.66 -20.76
CA PRO A 282 -15.06 3.67 -21.73
C PRO A 282 -15.18 5.12 -21.24
N ASN A 283 -16.02 5.37 -20.24
CA ASN A 283 -16.23 6.69 -19.64
C ASN A 283 -15.36 6.95 -18.41
N THR A 284 -14.43 6.06 -18.08
CA THR A 284 -13.55 6.26 -16.92
C THR A 284 -12.60 7.42 -17.19
N PRO A 285 -12.58 8.45 -16.33
CA PRO A 285 -11.64 9.55 -16.46
C PRO A 285 -10.22 9.06 -16.19
N ILE A 286 -9.33 9.25 -17.15
CA ILE A 286 -7.91 8.89 -17.04
C ILE A 286 -7.14 10.07 -16.44
N LYS A 287 -6.33 9.83 -15.43
CA LYS A 287 -5.48 10.85 -14.82
C LYS A 287 -4.47 11.38 -15.85
N GLY A 288 -4.43 12.71 -16.01
CA GLY A 288 -3.54 13.37 -16.97
C GLY A 288 -4.01 13.41 -18.42
N ALA A 289 -5.20 12.88 -18.75
CA ALA A 289 -5.79 13.09 -20.07
C ALA A 289 -6.28 14.53 -20.19
N PRO A 290 -6.08 15.19 -21.34
CA PRO A 290 -6.71 16.49 -21.61
C PRO A 290 -8.24 16.34 -21.58
N ARG A 291 -8.90 17.28 -20.90
CA ARG A 291 -10.38 17.38 -20.85
C ARG A 291 -10.91 17.88 -22.17
#